data_f3d1c1123f665fb0162e4ecc11388256
#
_entry.id   f3d1c1123f665fb0162e4ecc11388256
#
_cell.length_a   1.000
_cell.length_b   1.000
_cell.length_c   1.000
_cell.angle_alpha   90.00
_cell.angle_beta   90.00
_cell.angle_gamma   90.00
#
_symmetry.space_group_name_H-M   'P 1'
#
loop_
_entity.id
_entity.type
_entity.pdbx_description
1 polymer ?
#
loop_
_entity_poly.entity_id
_entity_poly.type
_entity_poly.pdbx_seq_one_letter_code
_entity_poly.pdbx_strand_id
1 'polypeptide(L)'
;MEIYDHALYPQADTFKYPKAGENNSVVTLHLVDVNTKKINEVDVGNPYYIPRIKWKNNPDELAVQTINRRQDDLKLYSVNAKKNSVSLLLEETDKAYLDITDDLTFLDDDSFIWTSERDGHNHIYLYNKDGKLKNQ
;
A
#
# COMPACT_ATOMS: atom_id res chain seq x y z
N MET A 1 3.38 21.65 -12.91
CA MET A 1 4.73 21.50 -12.36
C MET A 1 5.66 21.13 -13.47
N GLU A 2 6.83 21.74 -13.50
CA GLU A 2 7.87 21.42 -14.48
C GLU A 2 9.09 20.89 -13.73
N ILE A 3 9.65 19.78 -14.20
CA ILE A 3 10.92 19.23 -13.72
C ILE A 3 11.86 19.21 -14.90
N TYR A 4 13.11 19.61 -14.65
CA TYR A 4 14.18 19.55 -15.65
C TYR A 4 15.08 18.37 -15.31
N ASP A 5 15.43 17.58 -16.33
CA ASP A 5 16.45 16.55 -16.18
C ASP A 5 17.86 17.17 -15.99
N HIS A 6 18.82 16.36 -15.56
CA HIS A 6 20.20 16.80 -15.34
C HIS A 6 21.10 16.63 -16.57
N ALA A 7 20.51 16.55 -17.78
CA ALA A 7 21.27 16.43 -19.02
C ALA A 7 22.01 17.72 -19.36
N LEU A 8 23.02 17.64 -20.26
CA LEU A 8 23.76 18.82 -20.76
C LEU A 8 22.80 19.82 -21.44
N TYR A 9 21.75 19.33 -22.08
CA TYR A 9 20.66 20.11 -22.65
C TYR A 9 19.36 19.65 -21.99
N PRO A 10 18.99 20.24 -20.83
CA PRO A 10 17.86 19.78 -20.03
C PRO A 10 16.55 19.90 -20.80
N GLN A 11 15.72 18.85 -20.68
CA GLN A 11 14.35 18.86 -21.17
C GLN A 11 13.39 19.09 -20.00
N ALA A 12 12.31 19.84 -20.25
CA ALA A 12 11.28 20.10 -19.25
C ALA A 12 10.17 19.06 -19.36
N ASP A 13 9.96 18.28 -18.29
CA ASP A 13 8.79 17.44 -18.12
C ASP A 13 7.70 18.23 -17.41
N THR A 14 6.54 18.40 -18.06
CA THR A 14 5.39 19.11 -17.50
C THR A 14 4.30 18.11 -17.12
N PHE A 15 3.92 18.08 -15.83
CA PHE A 15 2.85 17.25 -15.34
C PHE A 15 1.94 17.99 -14.36
N LYS A 16 0.70 17.47 -14.23
CA LYS A 16 -0.26 18.00 -13.26
C LYS A 16 0.11 17.51 -11.86
N TYR A 17 0.13 18.42 -10.93
CA TYR A 17 0.40 18.15 -9.52
C TYR A 17 -0.54 18.99 -8.65
N PRO A 18 -1.33 18.37 -7.75
CA PRO A 18 -2.21 19.12 -6.84
C PRO A 18 -1.36 19.95 -5.88
N LYS A 19 -1.66 21.24 -5.78
CA LYS A 19 -1.04 22.13 -4.80
C LYS A 19 -1.75 21.98 -3.46
N ALA A 20 -1.11 22.49 -2.38
CA ALA A 20 -1.73 22.54 -1.07
C ALA A 20 -3.09 23.26 -1.14
N GLY A 21 -4.14 22.64 -0.58
CA GLY A 21 -5.50 23.13 -0.62
C GLY A 21 -6.34 22.66 -1.83
N GLU A 22 -5.70 22.12 -2.87
CA GLU A 22 -6.41 21.56 -4.04
C GLU A 22 -6.93 20.14 -3.78
N ASN A 23 -7.90 19.73 -4.57
CA ASN A 23 -8.41 18.37 -4.53
C ASN A 23 -7.36 17.37 -5.00
N ASN A 24 -7.19 16.29 -4.23
CA ASN A 24 -6.35 15.17 -4.65
C ASN A 24 -7.07 14.30 -5.69
N SER A 25 -6.30 13.49 -6.41
CA SER A 25 -6.86 12.48 -7.30
C SER A 25 -7.62 11.42 -6.50
N VAL A 26 -8.75 10.97 -7.02
CA VAL A 26 -9.43 9.78 -6.52
C VAL A 26 -8.71 8.55 -7.07
N VAL A 27 -8.30 7.64 -6.20
CA VAL A 27 -7.56 6.44 -6.56
C VAL A 27 -8.43 5.21 -6.32
N THR A 28 -8.51 4.33 -7.31
CA THR A 28 -9.21 3.03 -7.23
C THR A 28 -8.27 1.90 -7.61
N LEU A 29 -8.52 0.71 -7.08
CA LEU A 29 -7.76 -0.49 -7.37
C LEU A 29 -8.59 -1.46 -8.20
N HIS A 30 -8.01 -1.96 -9.29
CA HIS A 30 -8.65 -2.93 -10.17
C HIS A 30 -7.73 -4.13 -10.41
N LEU A 31 -8.32 -5.32 -10.42
CA LEU A 31 -7.67 -6.56 -10.86
C LEU A 31 -8.14 -6.91 -12.26
N VAL A 32 -7.18 -7.20 -13.13
CA VAL A 32 -7.44 -7.59 -14.51
C VAL A 32 -6.96 -9.03 -14.72
N ASP A 33 -7.89 -9.92 -15.10
CA ASP A 33 -7.52 -11.25 -15.58
C ASP A 33 -7.02 -11.16 -17.03
N VAL A 34 -5.75 -11.46 -17.24
CA VAL A 34 -5.08 -11.28 -18.55
C VAL A 34 -5.62 -12.21 -19.64
N ASN A 35 -6.20 -13.38 -19.27
CA ASN A 35 -6.72 -14.35 -20.20
C ASN A 35 -8.15 -14.00 -20.64
N THR A 36 -9.01 -13.69 -19.66
CA THR A 36 -10.42 -13.39 -19.92
C THR A 36 -10.68 -11.91 -20.17
N LYS A 37 -9.70 -11.04 -19.87
CA LYS A 37 -9.80 -9.57 -19.91
C LYS A 37 -10.86 -8.99 -18.96
N LYS A 38 -11.33 -9.82 -18.03
CA LYS A 38 -12.29 -9.37 -17.02
C LYS A 38 -11.61 -8.41 -16.04
N ILE A 39 -12.27 -7.28 -15.77
CA ILE A 39 -11.82 -6.28 -14.82
C ILE A 39 -12.76 -6.34 -13.60
N ASN A 40 -12.19 -6.44 -12.41
CA ASN A 40 -12.92 -6.38 -11.14
C ASN A 40 -12.34 -5.23 -10.31
N GLU A 41 -13.21 -4.36 -9.84
CA GLU A 41 -12.83 -3.35 -8.84
C GLU A 41 -12.65 -4.02 -7.47
N VAL A 42 -11.65 -3.58 -6.74
CA VAL A 42 -11.32 -4.06 -5.39
C VAL A 42 -11.69 -2.97 -4.39
N ASP A 43 -12.67 -3.26 -3.54
CA ASP A 43 -13.10 -2.33 -2.49
C ASP A 43 -12.15 -2.40 -1.28
N VAL A 44 -11.29 -1.40 -1.16
CA VAL A 44 -10.40 -1.19 -0.01
C VAL A 44 -10.85 0.00 0.86
N GLY A 45 -12.15 0.35 0.81
CA GLY A 45 -12.76 1.33 1.70
C GLY A 45 -12.50 2.80 1.35
N ASN A 46 -12.36 3.15 0.08
CA ASN A 46 -12.14 4.53 -0.40
C ASN A 46 -10.98 5.25 0.29
N PRO A 47 -9.77 4.70 0.27
CA PRO A 47 -8.62 5.33 0.90
C PRO A 47 -8.24 6.62 0.19
N TYR A 48 -7.58 7.53 0.91
CA TYR A 48 -7.06 8.74 0.30
C TYR A 48 -5.86 8.45 -0.61
N TYR A 49 -5.01 7.49 -0.20
CA TYR A 49 -3.88 6.99 -0.99
C TYR A 49 -3.79 5.46 -0.93
N ILE A 50 -3.29 4.87 -2.02
CA ILE A 50 -2.84 3.49 -2.13
C ILE A 50 -1.34 3.53 -2.45
N PRO A 51 -0.47 3.69 -1.43
CA PRO A 51 0.95 3.92 -1.68
C PRO A 51 1.69 2.68 -2.16
N ARG A 52 1.27 1.49 -1.75
CA ARG A 52 1.94 0.24 -2.10
C ARG A 52 0.97 -0.89 -2.38
N ILE A 53 1.33 -1.70 -3.39
CA ILE A 53 0.71 -3.00 -3.67
C ILE A 53 1.83 -4.03 -3.86
N LYS A 54 1.63 -5.24 -3.37
CA LYS A 54 2.62 -6.32 -3.49
C LYS A 54 1.93 -7.67 -3.59
N TRP A 55 2.23 -8.44 -4.64
CA TRP A 55 1.81 -9.84 -4.68
C TRP A 55 2.48 -10.61 -3.55
N LYS A 56 1.71 -11.47 -2.88
CA LYS A 56 2.28 -12.43 -1.92
C LYS A 56 3.00 -13.57 -2.66
N ASN A 57 3.56 -14.52 -1.91
CA ASN A 57 4.13 -15.72 -2.51
C ASN A 57 3.06 -16.60 -3.19
N ASN A 58 1.82 -16.48 -2.76
CA ASN A 58 0.65 -17.04 -3.44
C ASN A 58 0.21 -16.09 -4.58
N PRO A 59 0.19 -16.55 -5.87
CA PRO A 59 -0.16 -15.71 -7.01
C PRO A 59 -1.62 -15.23 -7.02
N ASP A 60 -2.47 -15.78 -6.17
CA ASP A 60 -3.88 -15.42 -6.06
C ASP A 60 -4.12 -14.32 -4.98
N GLU A 61 -3.09 -13.89 -4.28
CA GLU A 61 -3.21 -12.95 -3.19
C GLU A 61 -2.33 -11.71 -3.35
N LEU A 62 -2.96 -10.56 -3.26
CA LEU A 62 -2.33 -9.25 -3.33
C LEU A 62 -2.41 -8.55 -1.96
N ALA A 63 -1.29 -8.04 -1.49
CA ALA A 63 -1.25 -7.12 -0.35
C ALA A 63 -1.42 -5.68 -0.84
N VAL A 64 -2.25 -4.93 -0.15
CA VAL A 64 -2.56 -3.53 -0.49
C VAL A 64 -2.40 -2.69 0.76
N GLN A 65 -1.51 -1.70 0.70
CA GLN A 65 -1.40 -0.69 1.74
C GLN A 65 -2.25 0.52 1.36
N THR A 66 -3.01 1.00 2.32
CA THR A 66 -3.78 2.25 2.19
C THR A 66 -3.44 3.18 3.34
N ILE A 67 -3.54 4.48 3.09
CA ILE A 67 -3.30 5.48 4.12
C ILE A 67 -4.24 6.67 3.92
N ASN A 68 -4.64 7.30 5.02
CA ASN A 68 -5.47 8.48 4.99
C ASN A 68 -4.67 9.74 4.61
N ARG A 69 -5.36 10.88 4.42
CA ARG A 69 -4.73 12.15 4.02
C ARG A 69 -3.70 12.65 5.03
N ARG A 70 -3.96 12.47 6.32
CA ARG A 70 -3.09 12.95 7.40
C ARG A 70 -1.87 12.08 7.60
N GLN A 71 -1.87 10.88 6.95
CA GLN A 71 -0.83 9.86 7.08
C GLN A 71 -0.64 9.41 8.54
N ASP A 72 -1.74 9.32 9.28
CA ASP A 72 -1.76 8.88 10.67
C ASP A 72 -2.61 7.62 10.90
N ASP A 73 -3.19 7.04 9.82
CA ASP A 73 -3.97 5.79 9.81
C ASP A 73 -3.62 4.99 8.55
N LEU A 74 -2.82 3.95 8.73
CA LEU A 74 -2.36 3.02 7.69
C LEU A 74 -3.02 1.66 7.87
N LYS A 75 -3.48 1.08 6.76
CA LYS A 75 -4.06 -0.26 6.74
C LYS A 75 -3.37 -1.12 5.70
N LEU A 76 -3.14 -2.38 6.08
CA LEU A 76 -2.67 -3.43 5.19
C LEU A 76 -3.80 -4.43 4.97
N TYR A 77 -4.20 -4.60 3.72
CA TYR A 77 -5.22 -5.56 3.32
C TYR A 77 -4.60 -6.74 2.57
N SER A 78 -5.22 -7.92 2.71
CA SER A 78 -5.06 -9.04 1.79
C SER A 78 -6.26 -9.10 0.86
N VAL A 79 -6.00 -9.14 -0.43
CA VAL A 79 -7.01 -9.26 -1.49
C VAL A 79 -6.84 -10.60 -2.18
N ASN A 80 -7.89 -11.43 -2.16
CA ASN A 80 -7.91 -12.67 -2.93
C ASN A 80 -8.42 -12.37 -4.35
N ALA A 81 -7.55 -12.49 -5.35
CA ALA A 81 -7.83 -12.13 -6.73
C ALA A 81 -8.91 -13.01 -7.38
N LYS A 82 -9.00 -14.29 -7.00
CA LYS A 82 -10.01 -15.21 -7.56
C LYS A 82 -11.41 -14.95 -7.00
N LYS A 83 -11.48 -14.70 -5.69
CA LYS A 83 -12.75 -14.50 -4.99
C LYS A 83 -13.21 -13.04 -4.97
N ASN A 84 -12.34 -12.12 -5.36
CA ASN A 84 -12.51 -10.67 -5.20
C ASN A 84 -12.92 -10.30 -3.77
N SER A 85 -12.27 -10.93 -2.78
CA SER A 85 -12.53 -10.69 -1.36
C SER A 85 -11.36 -9.96 -0.70
N VAL A 86 -11.68 -9.06 0.23
CA VAL A 86 -10.72 -8.22 0.94
C VAL A 86 -10.79 -8.54 2.42
N SER A 87 -9.65 -8.67 3.07
CA SER A 87 -9.53 -8.83 4.52
C SER A 87 -8.45 -7.88 5.08
N LEU A 88 -8.74 -7.25 6.21
CA LEU A 88 -7.77 -6.43 6.92
C LEU A 88 -6.78 -7.34 7.65
N LEU A 89 -5.47 -7.13 7.41
CA LEU A 89 -4.40 -7.84 8.09
C LEU A 89 -3.81 -7.03 9.24
N LEU A 90 -3.65 -5.72 9.05
CA LEU A 90 -3.01 -4.85 10.03
C LEU A 90 -3.59 -3.45 9.88
N GLU A 91 -3.79 -2.80 11.02
CA GLU A 91 -4.07 -1.38 11.13
C GLU A 91 -3.05 -0.76 12.08
N GLU A 92 -2.47 0.34 11.66
CA GLU A 92 -1.49 1.08 12.44
C GLU A 92 -1.85 2.56 12.44
N THR A 93 -1.88 3.14 13.63
CA THR A 93 -2.18 4.56 13.81
C THR A 93 -1.09 5.23 14.64
N ASP A 94 -0.79 6.47 14.33
CA ASP A 94 0.10 7.31 15.11
C ASP A 94 -0.53 8.68 15.34
N LYS A 95 -0.14 9.36 16.43
CA LYS A 95 -0.66 10.70 16.76
C LYS A 95 -0.07 11.80 15.88
N ALA A 96 1.07 11.54 15.28
CA ALA A 96 1.80 12.47 14.45
C ALA A 96 1.82 12.05 12.98
N TYR A 97 2.51 10.95 12.66
CA TYR A 97 2.79 10.59 11.28
C TYR A 97 3.27 9.13 11.17
N LEU A 98 2.86 8.45 10.12
CA LEU A 98 3.32 7.11 9.76
C LEU A 98 4.13 7.17 8.47
N ASP A 99 5.37 6.66 8.51
CA ASP A 99 6.17 6.46 7.31
C ASP A 99 5.70 5.23 6.53
N ILE A 100 5.74 5.36 5.20
CA ILE A 100 5.49 4.26 4.30
C ILE A 100 6.83 3.62 3.96
N THR A 101 7.01 2.38 4.40
CA THR A 101 8.21 1.60 4.14
C THR A 101 7.99 0.56 3.05
N ASP A 102 9.08 0.01 2.51
CA ASP A 102 9.08 -1.10 1.56
C ASP A 102 9.46 -2.44 2.23
N ASP A 103 9.47 -2.47 3.56
CA ASP A 103 9.99 -3.58 4.38
C ASP A 103 9.04 -4.79 4.46
N LEU A 104 7.76 -4.63 4.03
CA LEU A 104 6.81 -5.73 4.01
C LEU A 104 7.39 -6.93 3.25
N THR A 105 7.60 -8.04 3.93
CA THR A 105 8.14 -9.27 3.36
C THR A 105 7.27 -10.45 3.76
N PHE A 106 6.78 -11.20 2.76
CA PHE A 106 6.04 -12.44 2.97
C PHE A 106 7.00 -13.62 3.03
N LEU A 107 6.79 -14.52 4.00
CA LEU A 107 7.49 -15.78 4.17
C LEU A 107 6.73 -16.92 3.49
N ASP A 108 7.36 -18.10 3.37
CA ASP A 108 6.81 -19.25 2.64
C ASP A 108 5.48 -19.77 3.20
N ASP A 109 5.22 -19.52 4.50
CA ASP A 109 3.96 -19.89 5.18
C ASP A 109 2.89 -18.78 5.14
N ASP A 110 3.08 -17.78 4.28
CA ASP A 110 2.24 -16.57 4.19
C ASP A 110 2.24 -15.69 5.46
N SER A 111 3.06 -16.01 6.46
CA SER A 111 3.36 -15.06 7.53
C SER A 111 4.16 -13.89 6.95
N PHE A 112 4.18 -12.75 7.64
CA PHE A 112 4.86 -11.58 7.10
C PHE A 112 5.63 -10.80 8.16
N ILE A 113 6.69 -10.16 7.68
CA ILE A 113 7.50 -9.22 8.43
C ILE A 113 6.98 -7.81 8.15
N TRP A 114 6.87 -7.03 9.20
CA TRP A 114 6.49 -5.62 9.20
C TRP A 114 7.43 -4.83 10.08
N THR A 115 7.81 -3.62 9.68
CA THR A 115 8.54 -2.69 10.53
C THR A 115 7.61 -1.60 11.07
N SER A 116 7.80 -1.17 12.29
CA SER A 116 6.95 -0.18 12.93
C SER A 116 7.67 0.54 14.06
N GLU A 117 7.34 1.81 14.23
CA GLU A 117 7.83 2.67 15.32
C GLU A 117 6.81 2.85 16.46
N ARG A 118 5.79 1.99 16.53
CA ARG A 118 4.66 2.08 17.47
C ARG A 118 5.03 2.14 18.95
N ASP A 119 6.22 1.71 19.30
CA ASP A 119 6.77 1.72 20.68
C ASP A 119 7.91 2.74 20.87
N GLY A 120 8.10 3.64 19.89
CA GLY A 120 9.05 4.74 19.93
C GLY A 120 10.38 4.47 19.21
N HIS A 121 10.60 3.25 18.72
CA HIS A 121 11.76 2.85 17.93
C HIS A 121 11.34 1.93 16.79
N ASN A 122 12.10 1.93 15.70
CA ASN A 122 11.79 1.06 14.57
C ASN A 122 12.17 -0.39 14.89
N HIS A 123 11.15 -1.24 15.07
CA HIS A 123 11.31 -2.66 15.37
C HIS A 123 10.72 -3.53 14.28
N ILE A 124 11.17 -4.78 14.23
CA ILE A 124 10.71 -5.81 13.32
C ILE A 124 9.62 -6.62 14.02
N TYR A 125 8.46 -6.74 13.38
CA TYR A 125 7.32 -7.50 13.87
C TYR A 125 7.02 -8.65 12.92
N LEU A 126 6.81 -9.86 13.49
CA LEU A 126 6.38 -11.03 12.75
C LEU A 126 4.88 -11.26 12.98
N TYR A 127 4.13 -11.31 11.92
CA TYR A 127 2.70 -11.60 11.91
C TYR A 127 2.42 -12.94 11.23
N ASN A 128 1.36 -13.64 11.65
CA ASN A 128 0.84 -14.78 10.90
C ASN A 128 0.06 -14.28 9.67
N LYS A 129 -0.32 -15.22 8.80
CA LYS A 129 -1.09 -14.92 7.57
C LYS A 129 -2.43 -14.21 7.80
N ASP A 130 -3.00 -14.28 8.99
CA ASP A 130 -4.28 -13.68 9.35
C ASP A 130 -4.11 -12.32 10.06
N GLY A 131 -2.89 -11.79 10.11
CA GLY A 131 -2.59 -10.50 10.71
C GLY A 131 -2.47 -10.51 12.24
N LYS A 132 -2.31 -11.68 12.87
CA LYS A 132 -2.07 -11.76 14.31
C LYS A 132 -0.57 -11.71 14.59
N LEU A 133 -0.16 -10.84 15.50
CA LEU A 133 1.22 -10.72 15.93
C LEU A 133 1.72 -12.04 16.53
N LYS A 134 2.87 -12.53 16.04
CA LYS A 134 3.56 -13.73 16.55
C LYS A 134 4.74 -13.33 17.44
N ASN A 135 5.50 -12.32 17.04
CA ASN A 135 6.72 -11.90 17.75
C ASN A 135 7.16 -10.49 17.34
N GLN A 136 7.95 -9.88 18.20
CA GLN A 136 8.67 -8.62 17.98
C GLN A 136 10.17 -8.89 18.16
#